data_79377e34efed00f710ba7ded2a276def
#
_entry.id   79377e34efed00f710ba7ded2a276def
#
_cell.length_a   1.000
_cell.length_b   1.000
_cell.length_c   1.000
_cell.angle_alpha   90.00
_cell.angle_beta   90.00
_cell.angle_gamma   90.00
#
_symmetry.space_group_name_H-M   'P 1'
#
loop_
_entity.id
_entity.type
_entity.pdbx_description
1 polymer ?
#
loop_
_entity_poly.entity_id
_entity_poly.type
_entity_poly.pdbx_seq_one_letter_code
_entity_poly.pdbx_strand_id
1 'polypeptide(L)'
;FNCFNYHPPIIGFASSGWKDSVQNIIETGEFVWNLTTLELATAMNETSASLPHGEDEFFAAGLSKADSRIVNVPRVAQSPVNFECRLSQSLQLTTADGSPVDTWLVLGEVVGIHIDETLLEDGIYQTAKAKPVLRAGGPTAYYSISETHRFDLVRPDARAKR
;
A
#
# COMPACT_ATOMS: atom_id res chain seq x y z
N PHE A 1 1.04 -1.28 4.06
CA PHE A 1 -0.28 -1.91 3.92
C PHE A 1 -0.24 -3.37 4.36
N ASN A 2 -1.42 -3.95 4.57
CA ASN A 2 -1.56 -5.38 4.78
C ASN A 2 -2.78 -5.88 3.98
N CYS A 3 -2.78 -7.18 3.62
CA CYS A 3 -3.93 -7.84 3.02
C CYS A 3 -4.78 -8.47 4.14
N PHE A 4 -6.04 -8.07 4.20
CA PHE A 4 -6.99 -8.52 5.24
C PHE A 4 -7.96 -9.58 4.72
N ASN A 5 -8.22 -9.61 3.41
CA ASN A 5 -9.05 -10.62 2.77
C ASN A 5 -8.57 -10.89 1.35
N TYR A 6 -8.75 -12.13 0.85
CA TYR A 6 -8.31 -12.52 -0.49
C TYR A 6 -9.45 -12.52 -1.52
N HIS A 7 -10.70 -12.77 -1.10
CA HIS A 7 -11.84 -12.90 -2.01
C HIS A 7 -13.11 -12.28 -1.40
N PRO A 8 -13.47 -11.03 -1.76
CA PRO A 8 -12.72 -10.08 -2.59
C PRO A 8 -11.42 -9.61 -1.90
N PRO A 9 -10.41 -9.16 -2.65
CA PRO A 9 -9.17 -8.69 -2.05
C PRO A 9 -9.39 -7.36 -1.33
N ILE A 10 -9.12 -7.35 -0.01
CA ILE A 10 -9.20 -6.16 0.83
C ILE A 10 -7.82 -5.88 1.41
N ILE A 11 -7.33 -4.69 1.16
CA ILE A 11 -6.08 -4.19 1.75
C ILE A 11 -6.37 -3.03 2.71
N GLY A 12 -5.42 -2.74 3.59
CA GLY A 12 -5.58 -1.63 4.51
C GLY A 12 -4.27 -1.09 5.02
N PHE A 13 -4.35 0.10 5.59
CA PHE A 13 -3.24 0.78 6.22
C PHE A 13 -3.73 1.57 7.43
N ALA A 14 -2.82 1.89 8.35
CA ALA A 14 -3.09 2.77 9.47
C ALA A 14 -2.46 4.15 9.23
N SER A 15 -3.20 5.21 9.54
CA SER A 15 -2.74 6.60 9.54
C SER A 15 -2.69 7.10 10.97
N SER A 16 -1.52 7.55 11.41
CA SER A 16 -1.39 8.29 12.68
C SER A 16 -1.76 9.75 12.43
N GLY A 17 -2.83 10.19 13.07
CA GLY A 17 -3.46 11.48 12.85
C GLY A 17 -4.51 11.48 11.72
N TRP A 18 -5.43 12.45 11.81
CA TRP A 18 -6.38 12.76 10.74
C TRP A 18 -5.67 13.58 9.66
N LYS A 19 -5.09 12.91 8.69
CA LYS A 19 -4.35 13.52 7.59
C LYS A 19 -5.22 13.70 6.36
N ASP A 20 -4.78 14.56 5.44
CA ASP A 20 -5.46 14.82 4.16
C ASP A 20 -5.76 13.51 3.40
N SER A 21 -4.85 12.53 3.45
CA SER A 21 -5.08 11.21 2.83
C SER A 21 -6.32 10.50 3.40
N VAL A 22 -6.52 10.52 4.73
CA VAL A 22 -7.71 9.90 5.36
C VAL A 22 -8.97 10.68 4.99
N GLN A 23 -8.91 12.01 5.08
CA GLN A 23 -10.02 12.87 4.73
C GLN A 23 -10.44 12.67 3.27
N ASN A 24 -9.49 12.75 2.33
CA ASN A 24 -9.74 12.58 0.91
C ASN A 24 -10.35 11.20 0.59
N ILE A 25 -9.86 10.13 1.23
CA ILE A 25 -10.41 8.79 1.04
C ILE A 25 -11.86 8.69 1.55
N ILE A 26 -12.19 9.32 2.67
CA ILE A 26 -13.55 9.31 3.20
C ILE A 26 -14.48 10.14 2.31
N GLU A 27 -14.03 11.26 1.80
CA GLU A 27 -14.82 12.16 0.94
C GLU A 27 -15.05 11.56 -0.45
N THR A 28 -14.03 10.92 -1.04
CA THR A 28 -14.11 10.38 -2.41
C THR A 28 -14.57 8.92 -2.44
N GLY A 29 -14.38 8.17 -1.38
CA GLY A 29 -14.59 6.73 -1.34
C GLY A 29 -13.55 5.93 -2.11
N GLU A 30 -12.44 6.53 -2.54
CA GLU A 30 -11.47 5.92 -3.45
C GLU A 30 -10.02 6.23 -3.03
N PHE A 31 -9.11 5.30 -3.30
CA PHE A 31 -7.67 5.54 -3.18
C PHE A 31 -6.88 4.58 -4.08
N VAL A 32 -5.61 4.90 -4.30
CA VAL A 32 -4.66 4.02 -5.00
C VAL A 32 -3.49 3.68 -4.09
N TRP A 33 -3.26 2.39 -3.87
CA TRP A 33 -2.02 1.92 -3.28
C TRP A 33 -0.95 1.75 -4.36
N ASN A 34 0.24 2.27 -4.10
CA ASN A 34 1.37 2.23 -5.02
C ASN A 34 2.54 1.51 -4.38
N LEU A 35 3.14 0.55 -5.07
CA LEU A 35 4.32 -0.16 -4.60
C LEU A 35 5.50 0.80 -4.52
N THR A 36 6.09 0.91 -3.35
CA THR A 36 7.36 1.61 -3.17
C THR A 36 8.51 0.66 -3.42
N THR A 37 9.27 0.92 -4.48
CA THR A 37 10.53 0.23 -4.77
C THR A 37 11.71 0.91 -4.07
N LEU A 38 12.88 0.26 -4.09
CA LEU A 38 14.09 0.86 -3.55
C LEU A 38 14.44 2.20 -4.24
N GLU A 39 14.15 2.31 -5.53
CA GLU A 39 14.37 3.54 -6.32
C GLU A 39 13.40 4.66 -5.94
N LEU A 40 12.18 4.31 -5.53
CA LEU A 40 11.15 5.27 -5.10
C LEU A 40 11.20 5.60 -3.60
N ALA A 41 12.08 4.96 -2.83
CA ALA A 41 12.09 5.09 -1.37
C ALA A 41 12.31 6.54 -0.90
N THR A 42 13.20 7.29 -1.56
CA THR A 42 13.45 8.71 -1.23
C THR A 42 12.23 9.56 -1.57
N ALA A 43 11.67 9.42 -2.76
CA ALA A 43 10.47 10.17 -3.16
C ALA A 43 9.28 9.85 -2.24
N MET A 44 9.07 8.59 -1.88
CA MET A 44 8.04 8.19 -0.92
C MET A 44 8.27 8.85 0.45
N ASN A 45 9.51 8.95 0.90
CA ASN A 45 9.83 9.63 2.16
C ASN A 45 9.51 11.13 2.10
N GLU A 46 9.79 11.79 0.97
CA GLU A 46 9.43 13.20 0.74
C GLU A 46 7.91 13.44 0.81
N THR A 47 7.08 12.52 0.31
CA THR A 47 5.61 12.65 0.45
C THR A 47 5.11 12.54 1.89
N SER A 48 5.97 12.16 2.85
CA SER A 48 5.62 12.14 4.28
C SER A 48 5.86 13.47 4.99
N ALA A 49 6.45 14.45 4.31
CA ALA A 49 6.65 15.78 4.86
C ALA A 49 5.30 16.49 5.12
N SER A 50 5.25 17.28 6.19
CA SER A 50 4.08 18.10 6.46
C SER A 50 4.09 19.30 5.51
N LEU A 51 3.39 19.19 4.39
CA LEU A 51 3.20 20.29 3.45
C LEU A 51 2.00 21.16 3.87
N PRO A 52 1.98 22.44 3.49
CA PRO A 52 0.79 23.27 3.63
C PRO A 52 -0.42 22.63 2.91
N HIS A 53 -1.61 22.79 3.49
CA HIS A 53 -2.84 22.28 2.88
C HIS A 53 -3.01 22.80 1.45
N GLY A 54 -3.24 21.87 0.50
CA GLY A 54 -3.41 22.19 -0.92
C GLY A 54 -2.13 22.15 -1.75
N GLU A 55 -0.96 21.89 -1.18
CA GLU A 55 0.24 21.58 -1.95
C GLU A 55 0.19 20.15 -2.49
N ASP A 56 0.63 19.98 -3.73
CA ASP A 56 0.63 18.69 -4.42
C ASP A 56 1.88 17.88 -4.06
N GLU A 57 1.72 16.84 -3.24
CA GLU A 57 2.80 15.94 -2.82
C GLU A 57 3.50 15.26 -4.00
N PHE A 58 2.80 15.00 -5.11
CA PHE A 58 3.41 14.46 -6.34
C PHE A 58 4.48 15.40 -6.88
N PHE A 59 4.15 16.68 -6.97
CA PHE A 59 5.08 17.68 -7.47
C PHE A 59 6.27 17.85 -6.53
N ALA A 60 6.02 17.96 -5.21
CA ALA A 60 7.05 18.14 -4.20
C ALA A 60 8.06 16.98 -4.18
N ALA A 61 7.59 15.75 -4.39
CA ALA A 61 8.42 14.55 -4.42
C ALA A 61 8.98 14.20 -5.82
N GLY A 62 8.74 15.01 -6.85
CA GLY A 62 9.17 14.74 -8.23
C GLY A 62 8.48 13.52 -8.86
N LEU A 63 7.28 13.21 -8.40
CA LEU A 63 6.47 12.10 -8.91
C LEU A 63 5.50 12.58 -10.00
N SER A 64 5.18 11.71 -10.94
CA SER A 64 4.22 11.96 -12.01
C SER A 64 2.92 11.20 -11.77
N LYS A 65 1.80 11.83 -12.12
CA LYS A 65 0.49 11.21 -12.10
C LYS A 65 0.26 10.38 -13.36
N ALA A 66 -0.36 9.23 -13.22
CA ALA A 66 -0.91 8.46 -14.32
C ALA A 66 -2.39 8.17 -14.03
N ASP A 67 -3.20 8.12 -15.07
CA ASP A 67 -4.63 7.89 -14.93
C ASP A 67 -4.93 6.47 -14.43
N SER A 68 -5.86 6.36 -13.51
CA SER A 68 -6.51 5.12 -13.12
C SER A 68 -7.56 4.70 -14.15
N ARG A 69 -8.00 3.45 -14.12
CA ARG A 69 -9.00 2.92 -15.07
C ARG A 69 -10.39 2.80 -14.46
N ILE A 70 -10.48 2.62 -13.15
CA ILE A 70 -11.71 2.30 -12.43
C ILE A 70 -12.06 3.37 -11.42
N VAL A 71 -11.05 3.93 -10.74
CA VAL A 71 -11.23 5.02 -9.77
C VAL A 71 -10.78 6.35 -10.37
N ASN A 72 -11.22 7.46 -9.78
CA ASN A 72 -10.86 8.82 -10.25
C ASN A 72 -9.53 9.33 -9.67
N VAL A 73 -9.00 8.64 -8.67
CA VAL A 73 -7.74 8.99 -8.01
C VAL A 73 -6.56 8.56 -8.90
N PRO A 74 -5.60 9.45 -9.18
CA PRO A 74 -4.43 9.09 -9.99
C PRO A 74 -3.51 8.13 -9.24
N ARG A 75 -2.78 7.33 -9.99
CA ARG A 75 -1.70 6.47 -9.50
C ARG A 75 -0.34 7.13 -9.70
N VAL A 76 0.67 6.69 -8.97
CA VAL A 76 2.07 7.09 -9.18
C VAL A 76 2.59 6.40 -10.45
N ALA A 77 2.95 7.20 -11.48
CA ALA A 77 3.38 6.69 -12.78
C ALA A 77 4.66 5.83 -12.71
N GLN A 78 5.57 6.20 -11.80
CA GLN A 78 6.85 5.51 -11.62
C GLN A 78 6.72 4.21 -10.80
N SER A 79 5.58 3.98 -10.12
CA SER A 79 5.36 2.75 -9.37
C SER A 79 5.00 1.60 -10.32
N PRO A 80 5.75 0.48 -10.29
CA PRO A 80 5.52 -0.60 -11.23
C PRO A 80 4.32 -1.50 -10.87
N VAL A 81 3.74 -1.31 -9.67
CA VAL A 81 2.52 -2.00 -9.24
C VAL A 81 1.60 -1.03 -8.53
N ASN A 82 0.35 -0.94 -8.99
CA ASN A 82 -0.66 -0.09 -8.36
C ASN A 82 -1.96 -0.88 -8.15
N PHE A 83 -2.63 -0.65 -7.03
CA PHE A 83 -3.96 -1.21 -6.74
C PHE A 83 -4.95 -0.07 -6.62
N GLU A 84 -5.93 -0.04 -7.52
CA GLU A 84 -7.08 0.85 -7.42
C GLU A 84 -8.05 0.30 -6.40
N CYS A 85 -8.44 1.11 -5.42
CA CYS A 85 -9.23 0.67 -4.28
C CYS A 85 -10.46 1.53 -4.08
N ARG A 86 -11.57 0.90 -3.69
CA ARG A 86 -12.75 1.56 -3.14
C ARG A 86 -12.80 1.36 -1.63
N LEU A 87 -13.08 2.44 -0.93
CA LEU A 87 -13.21 2.41 0.53
C LEU A 87 -14.27 1.41 0.96
N SER A 88 -13.87 0.45 1.79
CA SER A 88 -14.76 -0.52 2.41
C SER A 88 -15.14 -0.09 3.83
N GLN A 89 -14.15 0.27 4.64
CA GLN A 89 -14.33 0.68 6.02
C GLN A 89 -13.25 1.69 6.43
N SER A 90 -13.63 2.60 7.32
CA SER A 90 -12.70 3.45 8.05
C SER A 90 -13.11 3.46 9.52
N LEU A 91 -12.15 3.22 10.42
CA LEU A 91 -12.42 3.23 11.86
C LEU A 91 -11.27 3.86 12.63
N GLN A 92 -11.62 4.64 13.64
CA GLN A 92 -10.66 5.12 14.64
C GLN A 92 -10.31 3.98 15.60
N LEU A 93 -9.03 3.78 15.85
CA LEU A 93 -8.60 2.76 16.80
C LEU A 93 -8.86 3.21 18.25
N THR A 94 -9.03 2.22 19.13
CA THR A 94 -9.21 2.45 20.56
C THR A 94 -8.20 1.62 21.34
N THR A 95 -7.90 2.07 22.57
CA THR A 95 -7.19 1.29 23.57
C THR A 95 -8.06 0.14 24.09
N ALA A 96 -7.49 -0.74 24.91
CA ALA A 96 -8.22 -1.89 25.47
C ALA A 96 -9.38 -1.50 26.38
N ASP A 97 -9.35 -0.30 26.99
CA ASP A 97 -10.45 0.24 27.80
C ASP A 97 -11.50 1.02 26.97
N GLY A 98 -11.33 1.05 25.64
CA GLY A 98 -12.25 1.71 24.72
C GLY A 98 -11.96 3.19 24.47
N SER A 99 -10.91 3.77 25.05
CA SER A 99 -10.54 5.16 24.81
C SER A 99 -10.02 5.35 23.38
N PRO A 100 -10.49 6.36 22.60
CA PRO A 100 -10.04 6.58 21.25
C PRO A 100 -8.58 7.02 21.22
N VAL A 101 -7.83 6.56 20.22
CA VAL A 101 -6.48 7.01 19.91
C VAL A 101 -6.46 7.74 18.57
N ASP A 102 -5.50 8.64 18.38
CA ASP A 102 -5.35 9.40 17.14
C ASP A 102 -4.70 8.53 16.04
N THR A 103 -5.39 7.44 15.69
CA THR A 103 -4.98 6.52 14.63
C THR A 103 -6.21 5.94 13.93
N TRP A 104 -6.18 5.97 12.61
CA TRP A 104 -7.27 5.54 11.75
C TRP A 104 -6.85 4.35 10.91
N LEU A 105 -7.62 3.26 10.98
CA LEU A 105 -7.48 2.12 10.06
C LEU A 105 -8.41 2.34 8.87
N VAL A 106 -7.83 2.31 7.67
CA VAL A 106 -8.55 2.43 6.39
C VAL A 106 -8.46 1.11 5.66
N LEU A 107 -9.60 0.56 5.27
CA LEU A 107 -9.72 -0.68 4.51
C LEU A 107 -10.37 -0.39 3.15
N GLY A 108 -9.82 -0.93 2.07
CA GLY A 108 -10.37 -0.79 0.74
C GLY A 108 -10.35 -2.10 -0.04
N GLU A 109 -11.43 -2.33 -0.79
CA GLU A 109 -11.51 -3.41 -1.76
C GLU A 109 -10.69 -3.03 -2.99
N VAL A 110 -9.79 -3.91 -3.42
CA VAL A 110 -9.02 -3.75 -4.66
C VAL A 110 -9.94 -4.07 -5.84
N VAL A 111 -10.22 -3.05 -6.64
CA VAL A 111 -11.10 -3.15 -7.81
C VAL A 111 -10.35 -3.13 -9.14
N GLY A 112 -9.07 -2.74 -9.12
CA GLY A 112 -8.19 -2.75 -10.29
C GLY A 112 -6.73 -2.97 -9.90
N ILE A 113 -5.97 -3.63 -10.77
CA ILE A 113 -4.55 -3.93 -10.56
C ILE A 113 -3.78 -3.57 -11.82
N HIS A 114 -2.71 -2.79 -11.64
CA HIS A 114 -1.71 -2.50 -12.66
C HIS A 114 -0.40 -3.17 -12.26
N ILE A 115 0.22 -3.89 -13.18
CA ILE A 115 1.53 -4.52 -12.99
C ILE A 115 2.35 -4.26 -14.26
N ASP A 116 3.58 -3.78 -14.10
CA ASP A 116 4.54 -3.69 -15.20
C ASP A 116 4.84 -5.12 -15.71
N GLU A 117 4.66 -5.33 -17.01
CA GLU A 117 4.82 -6.64 -17.62
C GLU A 117 6.23 -7.22 -17.44
N THR A 118 7.24 -6.37 -17.28
CA THR A 118 8.62 -6.79 -16.99
C THR A 118 8.76 -7.53 -15.66
N LEU A 119 7.78 -7.38 -14.74
CA LEU A 119 7.75 -8.09 -13.48
C LEU A 119 7.01 -9.42 -13.53
N LEU A 120 6.53 -9.83 -14.72
CA LEU A 120 5.84 -11.10 -14.91
C LEU A 120 6.76 -12.10 -15.61
N GLU A 121 6.78 -13.33 -15.14
CA GLU A 121 7.38 -14.49 -15.80
C GLU A 121 6.31 -15.58 -15.88
N ASP A 122 5.95 -16.00 -17.10
CA ASP A 122 4.85 -16.94 -17.35
C ASP A 122 3.53 -16.56 -16.65
N GLY A 123 3.24 -15.25 -16.58
CA GLY A 123 2.06 -14.70 -15.90
C GLY A 123 2.17 -14.65 -14.37
N ILE A 124 3.30 -15.03 -13.80
CA ILE A 124 3.54 -15.03 -12.35
C ILE A 124 4.37 -13.81 -11.94
N TYR A 125 3.86 -13.05 -10.98
CA TYR A 125 4.53 -11.88 -10.44
C TYR A 125 5.81 -12.22 -9.68
N GLN A 126 6.92 -11.58 -10.07
CA GLN A 126 8.25 -11.78 -9.49
C GLN A 126 8.51 -10.74 -8.40
N THR A 127 8.15 -11.05 -7.17
CA THR A 127 8.15 -10.10 -6.04
C THR A 127 9.52 -9.45 -5.81
N ALA A 128 10.59 -10.25 -5.78
CA ALA A 128 11.94 -9.72 -5.53
C ALA A 128 12.48 -8.86 -6.68
N LYS A 129 12.04 -9.11 -7.92
CA LYS A 129 12.43 -8.34 -9.11
C LYS A 129 11.96 -6.89 -9.04
N ALA A 130 10.82 -6.64 -8.41
CA ALA A 130 10.31 -5.30 -8.16
C ALA A 130 11.10 -4.52 -7.10
N LYS A 131 12.01 -5.16 -6.35
CA LYS A 131 12.80 -4.56 -5.26
C LYS A 131 11.95 -3.75 -4.27
N PRO A 132 10.85 -4.29 -3.74
CA PRO A 132 10.01 -3.56 -2.81
C PRO A 132 10.75 -3.23 -1.53
N VAL A 133 10.40 -2.10 -0.90
CA VAL A 133 10.89 -1.77 0.42
C VAL A 133 9.87 -2.15 1.48
N LEU A 134 10.37 -2.68 2.60
CA LEU A 134 9.59 -3.08 3.76
C LEU A 134 9.97 -2.20 4.93
N ARG A 135 9.01 -1.52 5.55
CA ARG A 135 9.24 -0.84 6.81
C ARG A 135 9.17 -1.84 7.95
N ALA A 136 10.28 -2.02 8.68
CA ALA A 136 10.35 -2.91 9.83
C ALA A 136 11.46 -2.50 10.80
N GLY A 137 11.21 -2.68 12.09
CA GLY A 137 12.23 -2.49 13.12
C GLY A 137 12.60 -1.02 13.38
N GLY A 138 11.86 -0.36 14.24
CA GLY A 138 12.15 1.01 14.66
C GLY A 138 11.57 2.10 13.75
N PRO A 139 11.84 3.38 14.05
CA PRO A 139 11.14 4.50 13.40
C PRO A 139 11.62 4.81 11.99
N THR A 140 12.84 4.41 11.60
CA THR A 140 13.49 4.81 10.35
C THR A 140 14.01 3.67 9.50
N ALA A 141 13.95 2.41 9.99
CA ALA A 141 14.54 1.28 9.28
C ALA A 141 13.62 0.77 8.17
N TYR A 142 14.18 0.63 6.98
CA TYR A 142 13.58 -0.04 5.84
C TYR A 142 14.48 -1.16 5.37
N TYR A 143 13.90 -2.20 4.83
CA TYR A 143 14.59 -3.37 4.28
C TYR A 143 14.17 -3.58 2.84
N SER A 144 15.10 -4.01 1.99
CA SER A 144 14.80 -4.58 0.68
C SER A 144 14.76 -6.10 0.76
N ILE A 145 14.11 -6.74 -0.20
CA ILE A 145 14.09 -8.19 -0.34
C ILE A 145 14.94 -8.64 -1.52
N SER A 146 15.41 -9.88 -1.48
CA SER A 146 16.20 -10.50 -2.54
C SER A 146 15.71 -11.93 -2.77
N GLU A 147 15.77 -12.41 -4.01
CA GLU A 147 15.43 -13.79 -4.35
C GLU A 147 16.31 -14.81 -3.61
N THR A 148 17.54 -14.45 -3.29
CA THR A 148 18.45 -15.30 -2.51
C THR A 148 17.96 -15.62 -1.09
N HIS A 149 17.01 -14.84 -0.56
CA HIS A 149 16.42 -15.03 0.76
C HIS A 149 15.02 -15.65 0.68
N ARG A 150 14.56 -16.01 -0.52
CA ARG A 150 13.28 -16.69 -0.70
C ARG A 150 13.34 -18.12 -0.15
N PHE A 151 12.31 -18.50 0.55
CA PHE A 151 12.04 -19.89 0.93
C PHE A 151 10.53 -20.14 0.88
N ASP A 152 10.14 -21.36 0.55
CA ASP A 152 8.74 -21.74 0.44
C ASP A 152 8.30 -22.53 1.69
N LEU A 153 7.18 -22.14 2.28
CA LEU A 153 6.52 -22.86 3.36
C LEU A 153 5.16 -23.34 2.87
N VAL A 154 5.08 -24.61 2.53
CA VAL A 154 3.82 -25.23 2.15
C VAL A 154 2.99 -25.49 3.40
N ARG A 155 1.72 -25.06 3.37
CA ARG A 155 0.79 -25.33 4.49
C ARG A 155 0.65 -26.85 4.68
N PRO A 156 0.87 -27.38 5.90
CA PRO A 156 0.70 -28.82 6.15
C PRO A 156 -0.74 -29.25 5.85
N ASP A 157 -0.91 -30.32 5.07
CA ASP A 157 -2.22 -30.93 4.89
C ASP A 157 -2.63 -31.63 6.18
N ALA A 158 -3.74 -31.17 6.77
CA ALA A 158 -4.28 -31.77 7.99
C ALA A 158 -4.70 -33.24 7.81
N ARG A 159 -4.88 -33.71 6.57
CA ARG A 159 -5.23 -35.10 6.23
C ARG A 159 -4.04 -36.05 6.17
N ALA A 160 -2.82 -35.51 6.02
CA ALA A 160 -1.61 -36.33 5.94
C ALA A 160 -1.09 -36.85 7.30
N LYS A 161 -1.77 -36.53 8.40
CA LYS A 161 -1.39 -36.92 9.78
C LYS A 161 -2.30 -38.02 10.39
N ARG A 162 -2.93 -38.86 9.55
CA ARG A 162 -3.65 -40.05 10.05
C ARG A 162 -3.03 -41.32 9.53
#